data_b17d5178ad7284296e40149ff9a59084
#
_entry.id   b17d5178ad7284296e40149ff9a59084
#
_cell.length_a   1.000
_cell.length_b   1.000
_cell.length_c   1.000
_cell.angle_alpha   90.00
_cell.angle_beta   90.00
_cell.angle_gamma   90.00
#
_symmetry.space_group_name_H-M   'P 1'
#
loop_
_entity.id
_entity.type
_entity.pdbx_description
1 polymer ?
#
loop_
_entity_poly.entity_id
_entity_poly.type
_entity_poly.pdbx_seq_one_letter_code
_entity_poly.pdbx_strand_id
1 'polypeptide(L)'
;MERVYNFSPGPSQLALPVLEKAQKDLVCYGNTGMSVMEMSHRSKMYTDIYDKTVADIRELMNIGDDYDVVFLQGGATQQFSAVPLNLMVNKKADYIDSGNFAHLAAEEAKRYGEVNVVASSRDDVYTYVPDVNAIQYNDDADYLHITQNNTIYGTRYVELPKCKAPIVCDASSMILSEEMDVSKYGVIYAGAQKNIGPSGLCLMIIRKDLISRAMDICRKLLK
;
A
#
# COMPACT_ATOMS: atom_id res chain seq x y z
N MET A 1 34.40 3.58 -4.71
CA MET A 1 33.69 4.77 -4.17
C MET A 1 32.97 4.33 -2.91
N GLU A 2 33.20 4.99 -1.80
CA GLU A 2 32.55 4.66 -0.54
C GLU A 2 31.11 5.19 -0.54
N ARG A 3 30.15 4.36 -0.06
CA ARG A 3 28.75 4.76 0.04
C ARG A 3 28.52 5.54 1.32
N VAL A 4 27.75 6.62 1.23
CA VAL A 4 27.31 7.38 2.41
C VAL A 4 26.25 6.61 3.19
N TYR A 5 26.12 6.87 4.48
CA TYR A 5 25.00 6.44 5.28
C TYR A 5 23.77 7.31 4.92
N ASN A 6 22.76 6.69 4.31
CA ASN A 6 21.55 7.38 3.90
C ASN A 6 20.38 7.01 4.84
N PHE A 7 19.90 7.97 5.61
CA PHE A 7 18.78 7.83 6.54
C PHE A 7 17.49 8.48 6.02
N SER A 8 17.40 8.72 4.70
CA SER A 8 16.16 9.25 4.11
C SER A 8 14.99 8.31 4.33
N PRO A 9 13.80 8.83 4.65
CA PRO A 9 12.62 8.01 4.94
C PRO A 9 12.02 7.32 3.70
N GLY A 10 12.34 7.82 2.51
CA GLY A 10 11.92 7.28 1.22
C GLY A 10 12.04 8.31 0.08
N PRO A 11 12.73 7.98 -1.02
CA PRO A 11 13.42 6.71 -1.29
C PRO A 11 14.50 6.37 -0.28
N SER A 12 14.44 5.15 0.25
CA SER A 12 15.37 4.68 1.29
C SER A 12 16.63 4.07 0.69
N GLN A 13 17.61 3.82 1.53
CA GLN A 13 18.84 3.15 1.14
C GLN A 13 18.56 1.68 0.77
N LEU A 14 18.94 1.28 -0.45
CA LEU A 14 18.91 -0.12 -0.86
C LEU A 14 20.18 -0.85 -0.41
N ALA A 15 20.04 -2.13 -0.06
CA ALA A 15 21.17 -2.97 0.30
C ALA A 15 22.16 -3.10 -0.88
N LEU A 16 23.46 -3.07 -0.61
CA LEU A 16 24.49 -3.15 -1.67
C LEU A 16 24.34 -4.41 -2.54
N PRO A 17 24.16 -5.63 -2.00
CA PRO A 17 23.99 -6.82 -2.84
C PRO A 17 22.79 -6.73 -3.81
N VAL A 18 21.71 -6.03 -3.43
CA VAL A 18 20.56 -5.79 -4.31
C VAL A 18 20.93 -4.89 -5.48
N LEU A 19 21.69 -3.82 -5.21
CA LEU A 19 22.16 -2.90 -6.26
C LEU A 19 23.16 -3.58 -7.22
N GLU A 20 24.07 -4.39 -6.70
CA GLU A 20 25.04 -5.15 -7.51
C GLU A 20 24.33 -6.17 -8.40
N LYS A 21 23.31 -6.86 -7.86
CA LYS A 21 22.47 -7.75 -8.66
C LYS A 21 21.72 -6.97 -9.74
N ALA A 22 21.08 -5.87 -9.40
CA ALA A 22 20.37 -5.01 -10.36
C ALA A 22 21.31 -4.49 -11.45
N GLN A 23 22.52 -4.05 -11.11
CA GLN A 23 23.54 -3.61 -12.07
C GLN A 23 23.88 -4.70 -13.08
N LYS A 24 24.07 -5.93 -12.61
CA LYS A 24 24.36 -7.09 -13.48
C LYS A 24 23.18 -7.37 -14.42
N ASP A 25 21.98 -7.42 -13.89
CA ASP A 25 20.78 -7.77 -14.64
C ASP A 25 20.32 -6.64 -15.60
N LEU A 26 20.74 -5.39 -15.35
CA LEU A 26 20.47 -4.25 -16.24
C LEU A 26 21.21 -4.34 -17.58
N VAL A 27 22.33 -5.01 -17.65
CA VAL A 27 23.08 -5.19 -18.91
C VAL A 27 22.64 -6.47 -19.62
N CYS A 28 22.55 -7.57 -18.87
CA CYS A 28 22.14 -8.86 -19.41
C CYS A 28 21.54 -9.70 -18.28
N TYR A 29 20.25 -9.96 -18.34
CA TYR A 29 19.58 -10.84 -17.40
C TYR A 29 19.93 -12.30 -17.65
N GLY A 30 20.65 -12.91 -16.71
CA GLY A 30 21.13 -14.27 -16.87
C GLY A 30 21.95 -14.44 -18.16
N ASN A 31 21.55 -15.36 -19.01
CA ASN A 31 22.17 -15.65 -20.31
C ASN A 31 21.25 -15.26 -21.50
N THR A 32 20.34 -14.33 -21.30
CA THR A 32 19.30 -14.00 -22.31
C THR A 32 19.81 -13.12 -23.44
N GLY A 33 20.96 -12.45 -23.25
CA GLY A 33 21.49 -11.46 -24.19
C GLY A 33 20.75 -10.13 -24.19
N MET A 34 19.79 -9.91 -23.26
CA MET A 34 19.03 -8.66 -23.14
C MET A 34 18.92 -8.20 -21.69
N SER A 35 18.74 -6.89 -21.51
CA SER A 35 18.44 -6.25 -20.23
C SER A 35 17.06 -6.67 -19.71
N VAL A 36 16.90 -6.74 -18.39
CA VAL A 36 15.56 -6.85 -17.79
C VAL A 36 14.63 -5.71 -18.22
N MET A 37 15.17 -4.51 -18.52
CA MET A 37 14.42 -3.34 -18.98
C MET A 37 13.88 -3.48 -20.42
N GLU A 38 14.44 -4.38 -21.21
CA GLU A 38 14.07 -4.63 -22.61
C GLU A 38 13.06 -5.78 -22.74
N MET A 39 12.77 -6.49 -21.64
CA MET A 39 11.86 -7.63 -21.66
C MET A 39 10.42 -7.20 -21.82
N SER A 40 9.69 -7.88 -22.69
CA SER A 40 8.25 -7.79 -22.70
C SER A 40 7.66 -8.34 -21.40
N HIS A 41 6.70 -7.62 -20.81
CA HIS A 41 5.95 -8.10 -19.64
C HIS A 41 5.15 -9.40 -19.91
N ARG A 42 5.03 -9.80 -21.21
CA ARG A 42 4.39 -11.07 -21.64
C ARG A 42 5.40 -12.19 -21.89
N SER A 43 6.69 -11.91 -21.78
CA SER A 43 7.70 -12.95 -21.94
C SER A 43 7.72 -13.88 -20.72
N LYS A 44 8.05 -15.15 -20.96
CA LYS A 44 8.20 -16.12 -19.87
C LYS A 44 9.21 -15.67 -18.82
N MET A 45 10.33 -15.09 -19.25
CA MET A 45 11.38 -14.60 -18.34
C MET A 45 10.86 -13.52 -17.39
N TYR A 46 10.06 -12.55 -17.91
CA TYR A 46 9.47 -11.52 -17.06
C TYR A 46 8.40 -12.11 -16.12
N THR A 47 7.56 -13.02 -16.65
CA THR A 47 6.56 -13.71 -15.84
C THR A 47 7.19 -14.49 -14.70
N ASP A 48 8.30 -15.19 -14.96
CA ASP A 48 9.04 -15.93 -13.93
C ASP A 48 9.57 -15.00 -12.80
N ILE A 49 10.02 -13.78 -13.14
CA ILE A 49 10.42 -12.75 -12.16
C ILE A 49 9.21 -12.30 -11.34
N TYR A 50 8.11 -11.99 -12.03
CA TYR A 50 6.87 -11.53 -11.40
C TYR A 50 6.29 -12.60 -10.45
N ASP A 51 6.13 -13.83 -10.93
CA ASP A 51 5.54 -14.92 -10.15
C ASP A 51 6.39 -15.24 -8.92
N LYS A 52 7.73 -15.24 -9.10
CA LYS A 52 8.63 -15.41 -7.96
C LYS A 52 8.47 -14.28 -6.94
N THR A 53 8.38 -13.03 -7.39
CA THR A 53 8.21 -11.88 -6.48
C THR A 53 6.90 -11.98 -5.72
N VAL A 54 5.81 -12.37 -6.39
CA VAL A 54 4.51 -12.59 -5.74
C VAL A 54 4.62 -13.73 -4.72
N ALA A 55 5.27 -14.84 -5.06
CA ALA A 55 5.47 -15.97 -4.16
C ALA A 55 6.28 -15.56 -2.91
N ASP A 56 7.37 -14.81 -3.10
CA ASP A 56 8.20 -14.33 -1.99
C ASP A 56 7.40 -13.40 -1.04
N ILE A 57 6.58 -12.50 -1.57
CA ILE A 57 5.70 -11.63 -0.75
C ILE A 57 4.64 -12.45 -0.01
N ARG A 58 4.04 -13.44 -0.67
CA ARG A 58 3.04 -14.33 -0.03
C ARG A 58 3.67 -15.12 1.13
N GLU A 59 4.87 -15.66 0.94
CA GLU A 59 5.61 -16.38 1.97
C GLU A 59 5.96 -15.45 3.15
N LEU A 60 6.57 -14.29 2.87
CA LEU A 60 7.02 -13.34 3.90
C LEU A 60 5.88 -12.79 4.76
N MET A 61 4.69 -12.62 4.19
CA MET A 61 3.54 -12.02 4.87
C MET A 61 2.45 -13.05 5.21
N ASN A 62 2.69 -14.34 4.96
CA ASN A 62 1.73 -15.41 5.18
C ASN A 62 0.35 -15.12 4.55
N ILE A 63 0.33 -14.74 3.26
CA ILE A 63 -0.88 -14.35 2.54
C ILE A 63 -1.63 -15.56 2.05
N GLY A 64 -2.90 -15.70 2.48
CA GLY A 64 -3.79 -16.77 2.05
C GLY A 64 -4.27 -16.64 0.60
N ASP A 65 -4.88 -17.71 0.09
CA ASP A 65 -5.40 -17.76 -1.29
C ASP A 65 -6.63 -16.90 -1.54
N ASP A 66 -7.23 -16.34 -0.49
CA ASP A 66 -8.35 -15.40 -0.54
C ASP A 66 -7.93 -13.96 -0.86
N TYR A 67 -6.62 -13.71 -1.01
CA TYR A 67 -6.06 -12.42 -1.42
C TYR A 67 -5.35 -12.51 -2.77
N ASP A 68 -5.40 -11.39 -3.51
CA ASP A 68 -4.51 -11.15 -4.64
C ASP A 68 -3.39 -10.18 -4.24
N VAL A 69 -2.21 -10.41 -4.83
CA VAL A 69 -1.01 -9.58 -4.68
C VAL A 69 -0.70 -8.99 -6.04
N VAL A 70 -0.73 -7.66 -6.14
CA VAL A 70 -0.51 -6.95 -7.40
C VAL A 70 0.48 -5.80 -7.23
N PHE A 71 1.22 -5.53 -8.30
CA PHE A 71 2.11 -4.37 -8.39
C PHE A 71 1.51 -3.35 -9.34
N LEU A 72 1.27 -2.14 -8.82
CA LEU A 72 0.66 -1.04 -9.55
C LEU A 72 1.69 0.02 -9.88
N GLN A 73 1.53 0.67 -11.02
CA GLN A 73 2.33 1.83 -11.39
C GLN A 73 2.05 3.02 -10.45
N GLY A 74 3.02 3.91 -10.32
CA GLY A 74 2.91 5.09 -9.45
C GLY A 74 3.30 4.79 -8.02
N GLY A 75 2.85 5.61 -7.09
CA GLY A 75 3.11 5.48 -5.67
C GLY A 75 1.84 5.25 -4.86
N ALA A 76 1.99 5.20 -3.53
CA ALA A 76 0.87 5.09 -2.59
C ALA A 76 -0.14 6.25 -2.74
N THR A 77 0.31 7.45 -3.09
CA THR A 77 -0.57 8.62 -3.29
C THR A 77 -1.64 8.40 -4.37
N GLN A 78 -1.33 7.62 -5.42
CA GLN A 78 -2.31 7.28 -6.44
C GLN A 78 -3.47 6.44 -5.86
N GLN A 79 -3.21 5.70 -4.79
CA GLN A 79 -4.22 4.86 -4.14
C GLN A 79 -5.26 5.69 -3.38
N PHE A 80 -4.96 6.94 -3.06
CA PHE A 80 -5.94 7.86 -2.45
C PHE A 80 -7.15 8.09 -3.37
N SER A 81 -6.95 8.01 -4.69
CA SER A 81 -8.02 8.05 -5.69
C SER A 81 -8.49 6.64 -6.10
N ALA A 82 -7.57 5.70 -6.29
CA ALA A 82 -7.90 4.37 -6.79
C ALA A 82 -8.76 3.58 -5.79
N VAL A 83 -8.47 3.69 -4.49
CA VAL A 83 -9.24 3.02 -3.43
C VAL A 83 -10.71 3.46 -3.45
N PRO A 84 -11.06 4.75 -3.31
CA PRO A 84 -12.47 5.14 -3.35
C PRO A 84 -13.15 4.81 -4.69
N LEU A 85 -12.48 4.96 -5.83
CA LEU A 85 -13.03 4.57 -7.13
C LEU A 85 -13.41 3.09 -7.22
N ASN A 86 -12.69 2.22 -6.54
CA ASN A 86 -12.91 0.77 -6.59
C ASN A 86 -13.74 0.22 -5.43
N LEU A 87 -13.78 0.89 -4.30
CA LEU A 87 -14.41 0.34 -3.09
C LEU A 87 -15.60 1.13 -2.56
N MET A 88 -15.71 2.45 -2.85
CA MET A 88 -16.77 3.32 -2.30
C MET A 88 -18.09 3.16 -3.07
N VAL A 89 -18.66 1.96 -3.04
CA VAL A 89 -19.84 1.57 -3.84
C VAL A 89 -21.10 2.30 -3.39
N ASN A 90 -21.30 2.41 -2.07
CA ASN A 90 -22.43 3.12 -1.45
C ASN A 90 -22.11 4.61 -1.23
N LYS A 91 -20.94 5.06 -1.71
CA LYS A 91 -20.44 6.43 -1.60
C LYS A 91 -20.25 6.90 -0.15
N LYS A 92 -19.88 5.99 0.75
CA LYS A 92 -19.59 6.30 2.16
C LYS A 92 -18.33 5.57 2.60
N ALA A 93 -17.42 6.26 3.27
CA ALA A 93 -16.25 5.64 3.87
C ALA A 93 -15.83 6.38 5.15
N ASP A 94 -15.26 5.62 6.08
CA ASP A 94 -14.69 6.13 7.31
C ASP A 94 -13.17 6.29 7.16
N TYR A 95 -12.64 7.36 7.73
CA TYR A 95 -11.20 7.66 7.76
C TYR A 95 -10.75 8.03 9.16
N ILE A 96 -9.56 7.57 9.56
CA ILE A 96 -8.89 8.09 10.75
C ILE A 96 -7.78 9.04 10.29
N ASP A 97 -7.90 10.31 10.64
CA ASP A 97 -6.93 11.37 10.29
C ASP A 97 -5.83 11.43 11.37
N SER A 98 -4.83 10.54 11.23
CA SER A 98 -3.74 10.37 12.19
C SER A 98 -2.39 10.92 11.71
N GLY A 99 -2.36 11.58 10.55
CA GLY A 99 -1.14 12.13 9.97
C GLY A 99 -1.37 12.76 8.61
N ASN A 100 -0.36 13.43 8.08
CA ASN A 100 -0.49 14.17 6.82
C ASN A 100 -0.98 13.31 5.64
N PHE A 101 -0.47 12.07 5.50
CA PHE A 101 -0.90 11.18 4.40
C PHE A 101 -2.32 10.64 4.63
N ALA A 102 -2.70 10.36 5.87
CA ALA A 102 -4.07 10.00 6.22
C ALA A 102 -5.04 11.16 5.89
N HIS A 103 -4.66 12.39 6.22
CA HIS A 103 -5.42 13.59 5.87
C HIS A 103 -5.59 13.75 4.37
N LEU A 104 -4.50 13.66 3.59
CA LEU A 104 -4.55 13.79 2.13
C LEU A 104 -5.40 12.68 1.48
N ALA A 105 -5.36 11.46 2.01
CA ALA A 105 -6.20 10.37 1.55
C ALA A 105 -7.69 10.66 1.79
N ALA A 106 -8.04 11.16 2.98
CA ALA A 106 -9.41 11.56 3.30
C ALA A 106 -9.91 12.71 2.41
N GLU A 107 -9.08 13.74 2.20
CA GLU A 107 -9.43 14.88 1.33
C GLU A 107 -9.63 14.46 -0.13
N GLU A 108 -8.80 13.57 -0.65
CA GLU A 108 -8.98 13.06 -2.02
C GLU A 108 -10.26 12.21 -2.14
N ALA A 109 -10.54 11.36 -1.15
CA ALA A 109 -11.73 10.51 -1.16
C ALA A 109 -13.06 11.29 -1.15
N LYS A 110 -13.10 12.50 -0.58
CA LYS A 110 -14.28 13.39 -0.61
C LYS A 110 -14.77 13.74 -2.02
N ARG A 111 -13.93 13.58 -3.03
CA ARG A 111 -14.30 13.80 -4.44
C ARG A 111 -15.21 12.69 -4.99
N TYR A 112 -15.25 11.56 -4.33
CA TYR A 112 -15.93 10.34 -4.80
C TYR A 112 -17.20 10.03 -3.99
N GLY A 113 -17.29 10.50 -2.75
CA GLY A 113 -18.44 10.25 -1.88
C GLY A 113 -18.34 10.96 -0.53
N GLU A 114 -19.18 10.56 0.38
CA GLU A 114 -19.19 11.02 1.77
C GLU A 114 -18.04 10.39 2.54
N VAL A 115 -17.22 11.22 3.16
CA VAL A 115 -16.10 10.79 4.00
C VAL A 115 -16.34 11.26 5.42
N ASN A 116 -16.46 10.29 6.33
CA ASN A 116 -16.55 10.56 7.76
C ASN A 116 -15.15 10.44 8.36
N VAL A 117 -14.60 11.54 8.86
CA VAL A 117 -13.40 11.51 9.69
C VAL A 117 -13.83 11.12 11.09
N VAL A 118 -13.78 9.81 11.40
CA VAL A 118 -14.29 9.24 12.66
C VAL A 118 -13.41 9.54 13.88
N ALA A 119 -12.14 9.86 13.64
CA ALA A 119 -11.22 10.40 14.65
C ALA A 119 -10.07 11.15 13.98
N SER A 120 -9.51 12.12 14.69
CA SER A 120 -8.37 12.90 14.23
C SER A 120 -7.46 13.28 15.40
N SER A 121 -6.15 13.29 15.17
CA SER A 121 -5.15 13.88 16.08
C SER A 121 -4.51 15.15 15.50
N ARG A 122 -5.16 15.77 14.50
CA ARG A 122 -4.63 16.90 13.76
C ARG A 122 -4.43 18.15 14.63
N ASP A 123 -5.36 18.42 15.52
CA ASP A 123 -5.30 19.60 16.41
C ASP A 123 -4.11 19.54 17.37
N ASP A 124 -3.65 18.33 17.68
CA ASP A 124 -2.44 18.07 18.48
C ASP A 124 -1.21 17.79 17.58
N VAL A 125 -1.24 18.27 16.33
CA VAL A 125 -0.14 18.13 15.35
C VAL A 125 0.31 16.69 15.14
N TYR A 126 -0.64 15.74 15.23
CA TYR A 126 -0.42 14.29 15.04
C TYR A 126 0.64 13.67 15.99
N THR A 127 0.75 14.20 17.21
CA THR A 127 1.70 13.71 18.21
C THR A 127 1.36 12.33 18.78
N TYR A 128 0.15 11.84 18.49
CA TYR A 128 -0.34 10.50 18.84
C TYR A 128 -1.24 9.93 17.74
N VAL A 129 -1.57 8.64 17.81
CA VAL A 129 -2.65 8.04 17.04
C VAL A 129 -3.91 7.93 17.91
N PRO A 130 -5.12 8.22 17.37
CA PRO A 130 -6.37 8.05 18.12
C PRO A 130 -6.54 6.61 18.62
N ASP A 131 -7.07 6.44 19.84
CA ASP A 131 -7.37 5.13 20.41
C ASP A 131 -8.49 4.45 19.63
N VAL A 132 -8.14 3.41 18.88
CA VAL A 132 -9.06 2.68 17.99
C VAL A 132 -10.21 1.99 18.75
N ASN A 133 -10.06 1.73 20.04
CA ASN A 133 -11.11 1.13 20.87
C ASN A 133 -12.13 2.17 21.39
N ALA A 134 -11.80 3.45 21.34
CA ALA A 134 -12.68 4.55 21.73
C ALA A 134 -13.48 5.15 20.57
N ILE A 135 -13.22 4.72 19.32
CA ILE A 135 -13.86 5.27 18.12
C ILE A 135 -15.18 4.56 17.85
N GLN A 136 -16.20 5.35 17.52
CA GLN A 136 -17.46 4.85 16.98
C GLN A 136 -17.37 4.82 15.45
N TYR A 137 -17.39 3.62 14.87
CA TYR A 137 -17.36 3.38 13.43
C TYR A 137 -18.76 3.31 12.83
N ASN A 138 -18.91 3.70 11.56
CA ASN A 138 -20.18 3.62 10.85
C ASN A 138 -20.40 2.21 10.28
N ASP A 139 -21.52 1.61 10.62
CA ASP A 139 -21.87 0.25 10.16
C ASP A 139 -22.17 0.17 8.65
N ASP A 140 -22.47 1.29 8.00
CA ASP A 140 -22.80 1.41 6.59
C ASP A 140 -21.65 1.97 5.72
N ALA A 141 -20.46 2.10 6.29
CA ALA A 141 -19.26 2.49 5.55
C ALA A 141 -18.80 1.36 4.62
N ASP A 142 -18.45 1.70 3.38
CA ASP A 142 -17.89 0.75 2.41
C ASP A 142 -16.52 0.22 2.83
N TYR A 143 -15.75 1.04 3.54
CA TYR A 143 -14.46 0.69 4.15
C TYR A 143 -14.06 1.70 5.24
N LEU A 144 -13.11 1.29 6.09
CA LEU A 144 -12.38 2.16 7.00
C LEU A 144 -10.94 2.31 6.51
N HIS A 145 -10.49 3.53 6.29
CA HIS A 145 -9.10 3.81 5.91
C HIS A 145 -8.25 4.20 7.11
N ILE A 146 -7.07 3.58 7.23
CA ILE A 146 -6.03 3.91 8.21
C ILE A 146 -4.68 4.07 7.53
N THR A 147 -3.83 4.95 8.05
CA THR A 147 -2.39 4.98 7.77
C THR A 147 -1.68 4.40 8.99
N GLN A 148 -1.25 3.14 8.90
CA GLN A 148 -0.84 2.38 10.07
C GLN A 148 0.43 2.92 10.72
N ASN A 149 1.36 3.46 9.93
CA ASN A 149 2.53 4.16 10.41
C ASN A 149 2.67 5.53 9.74
N ASN A 150 2.71 6.59 10.54
CA ASN A 150 2.79 7.96 10.08
C ASN A 150 4.27 8.38 9.94
N THR A 151 4.80 8.28 8.73
CA THR A 151 6.22 8.48 8.42
C THR A 151 6.80 9.81 8.94
N ILE A 152 6.02 10.90 8.84
CA ILE A 152 6.47 12.25 9.19
C ILE A 152 6.53 12.43 10.71
N TYR A 153 5.55 11.87 11.42
CA TYR A 153 5.34 12.12 12.85
C TYR A 153 5.91 11.02 13.75
N GLY A 154 6.27 9.86 13.17
CA GLY A 154 6.80 8.72 13.91
C GLY A 154 5.77 8.03 14.80
N THR A 155 4.49 8.26 14.58
CA THR A 155 3.39 7.62 15.31
C THR A 155 2.84 6.43 14.53
N ARG A 156 2.37 5.38 15.23
CA ARG A 156 1.82 4.18 14.59
C ARG A 156 0.71 3.53 15.42
N TYR A 157 -0.12 2.76 14.73
CA TYR A 157 -1.08 1.88 15.38
C TYR A 157 -0.42 0.55 15.73
N VAL A 158 -0.58 0.12 16.98
CA VAL A 158 -0.21 -1.24 17.45
C VAL A 158 -1.44 -2.14 17.42
N GLU A 159 -2.60 -1.58 17.80
CA GLU A 159 -3.88 -2.25 17.71
C GLU A 159 -4.65 -1.81 16.47
N LEU A 160 -5.46 -2.72 15.92
CA LEU A 160 -6.31 -2.43 14.79
C LEU A 160 -7.74 -2.11 15.22
N PRO A 161 -8.44 -1.26 14.44
CA PRO A 161 -9.85 -0.99 14.62
C PRO A 161 -10.70 -2.27 14.60
N LYS A 162 -11.68 -2.36 15.49
CA LYS A 162 -12.71 -3.42 15.49
C LYS A 162 -13.99 -2.87 14.87
N CYS A 163 -14.08 -2.89 13.54
CA CYS A 163 -15.22 -2.40 12.79
C CYS A 163 -15.78 -3.49 11.87
N LYS A 164 -17.00 -3.29 11.35
CA LYS A 164 -17.62 -4.22 10.38
C LYS A 164 -17.09 -4.00 8.97
N ALA A 165 -16.78 -2.75 8.64
CA ALA A 165 -16.26 -2.39 7.33
C ALA A 165 -14.85 -2.97 7.11
N PRO A 166 -14.49 -3.38 5.88
CA PRO A 166 -13.15 -3.83 5.57
C PRO A 166 -12.12 -2.70 5.82
N ILE A 167 -11.01 -3.04 6.46
CA ILE A 167 -9.94 -2.08 6.72
C ILE A 167 -9.08 -1.94 5.46
N VAL A 168 -8.91 -0.71 5.00
CA VAL A 168 -7.95 -0.30 3.97
C VAL A 168 -6.78 0.37 4.66
N CYS A 169 -5.61 -0.21 4.50
CA CYS A 169 -4.40 0.20 5.22
C CYS A 169 -3.32 0.75 4.28
N ASP A 170 -2.93 2.00 4.49
CA ASP A 170 -1.63 2.49 4.01
C ASP A 170 -0.54 1.98 4.94
N ALA A 171 0.21 0.98 4.49
CA ALA A 171 1.34 0.37 5.19
C ALA A 171 2.70 0.79 4.63
N SER A 172 2.77 1.87 3.84
CA SER A 172 3.97 2.26 3.07
C SER A 172 5.24 2.34 3.89
N SER A 173 5.18 2.77 5.15
CA SER A 173 6.37 2.94 5.98
C SER A 173 6.57 1.85 7.04
N MET A 174 5.78 0.78 7.00
CA MET A 174 5.92 -0.33 7.94
C MET A 174 5.91 -1.73 7.31
N ILE A 175 5.35 -1.88 6.12
CA ILE A 175 5.25 -3.19 5.45
C ILE A 175 6.61 -3.91 5.46
N LEU A 176 6.63 -5.20 5.75
CA LEU A 176 7.83 -6.04 5.86
C LEU A 176 8.82 -5.63 6.96
N SER A 177 8.47 -4.71 7.87
CA SER A 177 9.31 -4.38 9.01
C SER A 177 8.97 -5.19 10.27
N GLU A 178 7.76 -5.70 10.33
CA GLU A 178 7.25 -6.59 11.38
C GLU A 178 6.15 -7.50 10.80
N GLU A 179 5.76 -8.51 11.54
CA GLU A 179 4.66 -9.41 11.16
C GLU A 179 3.33 -8.65 11.13
N MET A 180 2.57 -8.85 10.05
CA MET A 180 1.21 -8.33 9.88
C MET A 180 0.25 -9.50 9.67
N ASP A 181 -0.80 -9.58 10.45
CA ASP A 181 -1.89 -10.52 10.19
C ASP A 181 -2.77 -9.98 9.05
N VAL A 182 -2.45 -10.39 7.83
CA VAL A 182 -3.12 -9.93 6.60
C VAL A 182 -4.63 -10.20 6.64
N SER A 183 -5.07 -11.25 7.34
CA SER A 183 -6.48 -11.62 7.42
C SER A 183 -7.39 -10.55 8.05
N LYS A 184 -6.81 -9.61 8.78
CA LYS A 184 -7.54 -8.48 9.41
C LYS A 184 -7.83 -7.33 8.47
N TYR A 185 -7.30 -7.35 7.25
CA TYR A 185 -7.44 -6.24 6.31
C TYR A 185 -8.27 -6.66 5.09
N GLY A 186 -9.00 -5.71 4.55
CA GLY A 186 -9.59 -5.85 3.22
C GLY A 186 -8.58 -5.50 2.13
N VAL A 187 -7.79 -4.44 2.37
CA VAL A 187 -6.73 -3.99 1.46
C VAL A 187 -5.54 -3.50 2.28
N ILE A 188 -4.34 -3.91 1.86
CA ILE A 188 -3.08 -3.31 2.29
C ILE A 188 -2.41 -2.76 1.04
N TYR A 189 -2.00 -1.49 1.06
CA TYR A 189 -1.17 -0.95 0.00
C TYR A 189 0.09 -0.27 0.56
N ALA A 190 1.15 -0.26 -0.24
CA ALA A 190 2.42 0.30 0.19
C ALA A 190 3.24 0.83 -0.99
N GLY A 191 3.68 2.08 -0.91
CA GLY A 191 4.69 2.61 -1.83
C GLY A 191 6.03 1.91 -1.64
N ALA A 192 6.59 1.35 -2.72
CA ALA A 192 7.76 0.48 -2.64
C ALA A 192 9.03 1.20 -2.14
N GLN A 193 9.15 2.51 -2.34
CA GLN A 193 10.37 3.30 -2.11
C GLN A 193 10.83 3.41 -0.66
N LYS A 194 10.05 2.93 0.29
CA LYS A 194 10.41 2.98 1.71
C LYS A 194 11.11 1.69 2.15
N ASN A 195 10.38 0.57 2.21
CA ASN A 195 10.92 -0.67 2.77
C ASN A 195 10.92 -1.87 1.82
N ILE A 196 10.48 -1.69 0.56
CA ILE A 196 10.40 -2.80 -0.42
C ILE A 196 11.51 -2.70 -1.47
N GLY A 197 11.66 -1.53 -2.13
CA GLY A 197 12.54 -1.41 -3.27
C GLY A 197 12.63 0.03 -3.81
N PRO A 198 12.87 0.23 -5.11
CA PRO A 198 12.93 1.55 -5.72
C PRO A 198 11.55 2.21 -5.80
N SER A 199 11.55 3.54 -6.03
CA SER A 199 10.32 4.30 -6.31
C SER A 199 9.70 3.90 -7.66
N GLY A 200 8.40 4.17 -7.81
CA GLY A 200 7.65 3.95 -9.05
C GLY A 200 6.62 2.83 -9.00
N LEU A 201 6.60 2.05 -7.93
CA LEU A 201 5.64 0.98 -7.69
C LEU A 201 4.84 1.20 -6.41
N CYS A 202 3.62 0.69 -6.42
CA CYS A 202 2.82 0.42 -5.24
C CYS A 202 2.51 -1.08 -5.17
N LEU A 203 2.87 -1.73 -4.07
CA LEU A 203 2.39 -3.07 -3.76
C LEU A 203 0.98 -2.96 -3.21
N MET A 204 0.06 -3.80 -3.69
CA MET A 204 -1.29 -3.93 -3.14
C MET A 204 -1.60 -5.40 -2.86
N ILE A 205 -2.13 -5.66 -1.69
CA ILE A 205 -2.68 -6.94 -1.25
C ILE A 205 -4.17 -6.69 -1.03
N ILE A 206 -5.02 -7.34 -1.81
CA ILE A 206 -6.45 -7.10 -1.81
C ILE A 206 -7.22 -8.41 -1.63
N ARG A 207 -8.20 -8.41 -0.72
CA ARG A 207 -9.09 -9.54 -0.54
C ARG A 207 -10.01 -9.71 -1.74
N LYS A 208 -10.12 -10.93 -2.27
CA LYS A 208 -10.78 -11.23 -3.55
C LYS A 208 -12.25 -10.84 -3.60
N ASP A 209 -12.95 -10.87 -2.48
CA ASP A 209 -14.36 -10.46 -2.40
C ASP A 209 -14.57 -8.94 -2.62
N LEU A 210 -13.51 -8.15 -2.53
CA LEU A 210 -13.53 -6.70 -2.78
C LEU A 210 -13.24 -6.33 -4.24
N ILE A 211 -12.79 -7.29 -5.04
CA ILE A 211 -12.50 -7.09 -6.46
C ILE A 211 -13.82 -6.96 -7.24
N SER A 212 -13.82 -6.15 -8.30
CA SER A 212 -14.99 -5.89 -9.16
C SER A 212 -16.12 -5.08 -8.51
N ARG A 213 -15.83 -4.34 -7.45
CA ARG A 213 -16.78 -3.43 -6.80
C ARG A 213 -16.69 -1.98 -7.30
N ALA A 214 -15.94 -1.74 -8.38
CA ALA A 214 -15.66 -0.38 -8.84
C ALA A 214 -16.92 0.43 -9.14
N MET A 215 -16.91 1.71 -8.76
CA MET A 215 -17.95 2.67 -9.10
C MET A 215 -18.13 2.77 -10.63
N ASP A 216 -19.33 3.11 -11.09
CA ASP A 216 -19.62 3.28 -12.53
C ASP A 216 -18.74 4.34 -13.21
N ILE A 217 -18.36 5.39 -12.46
CA ILE A 217 -17.46 6.43 -12.94
C ILE A 217 -16.00 5.97 -13.08
N CYS A 218 -15.65 4.83 -12.48
CA CYS A 218 -14.28 4.32 -12.51
C CYS A 218 -13.91 3.90 -13.94
N ARG A 219 -12.90 4.55 -14.49
CA ARG A 219 -12.42 4.22 -15.85
C ARG A 219 -11.80 2.81 -15.87
N LYS A 220 -11.99 2.10 -16.98
CA LYS A 220 -11.53 0.70 -17.15
C LYS A 220 -10.04 0.50 -16.81
N LEU A 221 -9.21 1.52 -16.99
CA LEU A 221 -7.77 1.48 -16.68
C LEU A 221 -7.46 1.61 -15.17
N LEU A 222 -8.45 1.98 -14.36
CA LEU A 222 -8.31 2.17 -12.91
C LEU A 222 -9.08 1.11 -12.09
N LYS A 223 -9.72 0.16 -12.79
CA LYS A 223 -10.45 -0.96 -12.17
C LYS A 223 -9.52 -2.09 -11.81
#